data_2f045d6db3c0bd52f89c4756e290f5f4
#
_entry.id   2f045d6db3c0bd52f89c4756e290f5f4
#
_cell.length_a   1.000
_cell.length_b   1.000
_cell.length_c   1.000
_cell.angle_alpha   90.00
_cell.angle_beta   90.00
_cell.angle_gamma   90.00
#
_symmetry.space_group_name_H-M   'P 1'
#
loop_
_entity.id
_entity.type
_entity.pdbx_description
1 polymer ?
#
loop_
_entity_poly.entity_id
_entity_poly.type
_entity_poly.pdbx_seq_one_letter_code
_entity_poly.pdbx_strand_id
1 'polypeptide(L)'
;MFILSPSLLASDFSNLESEIKKVYMNGKGCKYLHLDVMDGLFVKNISFGIPVINSIRKVCDIIFDTHLMIINPIRYVENFIKSGADIITFHFEACENSEEIFKTIKLIRRGDPVTNEVRVSRPIKCSMSINPLTPVNVLLPFLAQLDMVLIMSVEPGFGGQPFIEDSLDKIKELYKIKTEKNYDFDIEVDGGVTLENLKEIKNAGANVIVAGSSIFKAADVKEAIEKFMEV
;
A
#
# COMPACT_ATOMS: atom_id res chain seq x y z
N MET A 1 13.42 -5.81 7.33
CA MET A 1 12.89 -4.91 8.39
C MET A 1 11.38 -4.97 8.28
N PHE A 2 10.63 -5.09 9.38
CA PHE A 2 9.16 -5.08 9.38
C PHE A 2 8.63 -3.65 9.35
N ILE A 3 7.60 -3.39 8.54
CA ILE A 3 6.95 -2.09 8.39
C ILE A 3 5.43 -2.27 8.57
N LEU A 4 4.84 -1.51 9.47
CA LEU A 4 3.39 -1.38 9.60
C LEU A 4 2.92 -0.16 8.81
N SER A 5 1.91 -0.36 7.94
CA SER A 5 1.26 0.65 7.09
C SER A 5 -0.22 0.76 7.47
N PRO A 6 -0.61 1.61 8.46
CA PRO A 6 -2.01 1.76 8.83
C PRO A 6 -2.85 2.29 7.68
N SER A 7 -3.96 1.59 7.31
CA SER A 7 -4.88 2.05 6.27
C SER A 7 -5.82 3.13 6.78
N LEU A 8 -5.70 4.31 6.19
CA LEU A 8 -6.54 5.47 6.50
C LEU A 8 -8.02 5.24 6.18
N LEU A 9 -8.34 4.26 5.34
CA LEU A 9 -9.71 3.89 5.00
C LEU A 9 -10.55 3.51 6.22
N ALA A 10 -9.92 3.00 7.29
CA ALA A 10 -10.60 2.60 8.52
C ALA A 10 -10.73 3.71 9.57
N SER A 11 -10.18 4.90 9.31
CA SER A 11 -10.17 6.05 10.21
C SER A 11 -11.46 6.89 10.14
N ASP A 12 -11.59 7.86 11.05
CA ASP A 12 -12.63 8.88 10.98
C ASP A 12 -12.25 9.98 9.98
N PHE A 13 -12.88 9.99 8.80
CA PHE A 13 -12.60 10.97 7.75
C PHE A 13 -12.99 12.40 8.13
N SER A 14 -13.83 12.61 9.13
CA SER A 14 -14.15 13.95 9.63
C SER A 14 -13.01 14.60 10.39
N ASN A 15 -11.99 13.81 10.83
CA ASN A 15 -10.89 14.23 11.68
C ASN A 15 -9.52 13.69 11.22
N LEU A 16 -9.26 13.62 9.92
CA LEU A 16 -8.08 12.96 9.33
C LEU A 16 -6.75 13.40 9.94
N GLU A 17 -6.57 14.71 10.22
CA GLU A 17 -5.34 15.19 10.85
C GLU A 17 -5.12 14.55 12.23
N SER A 18 -6.17 14.46 13.04
CA SER A 18 -6.10 13.82 14.36
C SER A 18 -5.81 12.33 14.25
N GLU A 19 -6.48 11.65 13.33
CA GLU A 19 -6.27 10.21 13.06
C GLU A 19 -4.84 9.91 12.62
N ILE A 20 -4.30 10.70 11.69
CA ILE A 20 -2.92 10.58 11.23
C ILE A 20 -1.93 10.80 12.39
N LYS A 21 -2.17 11.80 13.24
CA LYS A 21 -1.32 12.06 14.41
C LYS A 21 -1.28 10.89 15.39
N LYS A 22 -2.37 10.11 15.52
CA LYS A 22 -2.39 8.91 16.38
C LYS A 22 -1.41 7.83 15.89
N VAL A 23 -1.27 7.63 14.59
CA VAL A 23 -0.41 6.58 14.02
C VAL A 23 1.02 7.06 13.74
N TYR A 24 1.20 8.33 13.40
CA TYR A 24 2.50 8.95 13.14
C TYR A 24 3.31 9.20 14.40
N MET A 25 2.68 9.52 15.51
CA MET A 25 3.16 9.70 16.88
C MET A 25 4.66 10.00 17.00
N ASN A 26 5.07 11.17 16.51
CA ASN A 26 6.44 11.66 16.71
C ASN A 26 7.54 10.73 16.22
N GLY A 27 7.28 9.95 15.16
CA GLY A 27 8.28 9.14 14.47
C GLY A 27 8.72 7.86 15.16
N LYS A 28 8.07 7.45 16.25
CA LYS A 28 8.38 6.20 16.95
C LYS A 28 7.53 5.00 16.50
N GLY A 29 6.48 5.24 15.70
CA GLY A 29 5.53 4.21 15.31
C GLY A 29 5.65 3.85 13.83
N CYS A 30 4.57 4.13 13.12
CA CYS A 30 4.42 3.77 11.72
C CYS A 30 5.25 4.68 10.82
N LYS A 31 5.97 4.06 9.88
CA LYS A 31 6.73 4.78 8.85
C LYS A 31 5.88 5.06 7.62
N TYR A 32 4.87 4.24 7.35
CA TYR A 32 3.97 4.31 6.22
C TYR A 32 2.56 4.64 6.68
N LEU A 33 1.79 5.26 5.79
CA LEU A 33 0.35 5.45 5.88
C LEU A 33 -0.27 4.97 4.59
N HIS A 34 -1.09 3.93 4.64
CA HIS A 34 -1.74 3.35 3.48
C HIS A 34 -2.97 4.16 3.08
N LEU A 35 -3.03 4.52 1.79
CA LEU A 35 -4.05 5.39 1.21
C LEU A 35 -4.80 4.65 0.11
N ASP A 36 -5.95 4.09 0.43
CA ASP A 36 -6.82 3.35 -0.49
C ASP A 36 -7.64 4.29 -1.37
N VAL A 37 -7.20 4.48 -2.61
CA VAL A 37 -7.90 5.30 -3.61
C VAL A 37 -8.79 4.43 -4.47
N MET A 38 -10.10 4.68 -4.45
CA MET A 38 -11.13 3.91 -5.14
C MET A 38 -11.99 4.80 -6.00
N ASP A 39 -12.25 4.38 -7.24
CA ASP A 39 -12.98 5.15 -8.26
C ASP A 39 -14.44 4.70 -8.51
N GLY A 40 -14.88 3.61 -7.87
CA GLY A 40 -16.20 3.04 -8.09
C GLY A 40 -16.34 2.26 -9.41
N LEU A 41 -15.27 2.12 -10.18
CA LEU A 41 -15.25 1.40 -11.46
C LEU A 41 -14.39 0.13 -11.38
N PHE A 42 -13.17 0.25 -10.89
CA PHE A 42 -12.31 -0.91 -10.61
C PHE A 42 -12.83 -1.72 -9.43
N VAL A 43 -13.31 -1.05 -8.39
CA VAL A 43 -13.98 -1.64 -7.22
C VAL A 43 -15.34 -1.01 -7.00
N LYS A 44 -16.26 -1.72 -6.28
CA LYS A 44 -17.64 -1.25 -6.04
C LYS A 44 -17.74 -0.24 -4.89
N ASN A 45 -16.71 0.57 -4.69
CA ASN A 45 -16.66 1.59 -3.64
C ASN A 45 -15.94 2.83 -4.16
N ILE A 46 -16.21 3.99 -3.56
CA ILE A 46 -15.52 5.25 -3.78
C ILE A 46 -14.97 5.69 -2.43
N SER A 47 -13.68 5.99 -2.34
CA SER A 47 -13.06 6.44 -1.09
C SER A 47 -12.73 7.94 -1.14
N PHE A 48 -11.49 8.26 -1.43
CA PHE A 48 -10.98 9.62 -1.53
C PHE A 48 -9.92 9.69 -2.64
N GLY A 49 -9.51 10.90 -2.98
CA GLY A 49 -8.53 11.10 -4.06
C GLY A 49 -7.60 12.27 -3.80
N ILE A 50 -7.05 12.80 -4.87
CA ILE A 50 -6.00 13.82 -4.90
C ILE A 50 -6.24 15.01 -3.96
N PRO A 51 -7.45 15.63 -3.87
CA PRO A 51 -7.66 16.77 -2.98
C PRO A 51 -7.47 16.43 -1.50
N VAL A 52 -7.87 15.24 -1.07
CA VAL A 52 -7.68 14.77 0.31
C VAL A 52 -6.21 14.51 0.57
N ILE A 53 -5.52 13.80 -0.34
CA ILE A 53 -4.08 13.50 -0.23
C ILE A 53 -3.26 14.80 -0.15
N ASN A 54 -3.53 15.77 -1.01
CA ASN A 54 -2.93 17.10 -0.95
C ASN A 54 -3.13 17.79 0.42
N SER A 55 -4.31 17.63 1.02
CA SER A 55 -4.63 18.27 2.29
C SER A 55 -3.88 17.61 3.45
N ILE A 56 -3.89 16.29 3.53
CA ILE A 56 -3.22 15.54 4.59
C ILE A 56 -1.68 15.56 4.45
N ARG A 57 -1.14 15.74 3.24
CA ARG A 57 0.32 15.90 3.03
C ARG A 57 0.89 17.10 3.77
N LYS A 58 0.09 18.14 3.98
CA LYS A 58 0.50 19.36 4.69
C LYS A 58 0.68 19.19 6.20
N VAL A 59 0.12 18.12 6.77
CA VAL A 59 0.08 17.92 8.23
C VAL A 59 1.04 16.84 8.74
N CYS A 60 1.71 16.10 7.86
CA CYS A 60 2.67 15.07 8.27
C CYS A 60 3.69 14.73 7.18
N ASP A 61 4.86 14.20 7.59
CA ASP A 61 5.94 13.74 6.71
C ASP A 61 6.02 12.21 6.60
N ILE A 62 5.01 11.49 7.11
CA ILE A 62 4.92 10.04 7.00
C ILE A 62 4.94 9.63 5.51
N ILE A 63 5.51 8.49 5.19
CA ILE A 63 5.52 7.97 3.82
C ILE A 63 4.10 7.62 3.41
N PHE A 64 3.61 8.25 2.34
CA PHE A 64 2.31 7.93 1.75
C PHE A 64 2.45 6.75 0.80
N ASP A 65 1.93 5.63 1.24
CA ASP A 65 1.81 4.39 0.52
C ASP A 65 0.44 4.39 -0.19
N THR A 66 0.44 4.80 -1.45
CA THR A 66 -0.79 5.12 -2.18
C THR A 66 -1.21 3.98 -3.07
N HIS A 67 -2.29 3.30 -2.69
CA HIS A 67 -2.85 2.14 -3.36
C HIS A 67 -4.00 2.56 -4.29
N LEU A 68 -3.79 2.39 -5.59
CA LEU A 68 -4.71 2.83 -6.64
C LEU A 68 -5.62 1.68 -7.10
N MET A 69 -6.78 1.57 -6.52
CA MET A 69 -7.89 0.72 -6.97
C MET A 69 -8.77 1.49 -7.96
N ILE A 70 -8.17 1.87 -9.10
CA ILE A 70 -8.79 2.68 -10.16
C ILE A 70 -8.50 2.09 -11.53
N ILE A 71 -9.41 2.29 -12.48
CA ILE A 71 -9.15 1.93 -13.88
C ILE A 71 -8.17 2.92 -14.53
N ASN A 72 -7.38 2.44 -15.50
CA ASN A 72 -6.41 3.26 -16.25
C ASN A 72 -5.49 4.10 -15.33
N PRO A 73 -4.76 3.51 -14.38
CA PRO A 73 -3.98 4.24 -13.36
C PRO A 73 -2.94 5.19 -13.98
N ILE A 74 -2.41 4.87 -15.15
CA ILE A 74 -1.42 5.68 -15.87
C ILE A 74 -1.87 7.13 -16.07
N ARG A 75 -3.18 7.39 -16.20
CA ARG A 75 -3.74 8.75 -16.38
C ARG A 75 -3.55 9.64 -15.16
N TYR A 76 -3.37 9.06 -13.99
CA TYR A 76 -3.39 9.78 -12.71
C TYR A 76 -2.04 9.77 -11.97
N VAL A 77 -1.07 8.96 -12.43
CA VAL A 77 0.24 8.81 -11.78
C VAL A 77 0.87 10.16 -11.46
N GLU A 78 1.02 11.06 -12.44
CA GLU A 78 1.64 12.37 -12.22
C GLU A 78 0.88 13.23 -11.18
N ASN A 79 -0.44 13.13 -11.17
CA ASN A 79 -1.26 13.86 -10.23
C ASN A 79 -1.06 13.33 -8.80
N PHE A 80 -0.96 12.00 -8.61
CA PHE A 80 -0.66 11.42 -7.30
C PHE A 80 0.76 11.75 -6.83
N ILE A 81 1.75 11.74 -7.73
CA ILE A 81 3.11 12.20 -7.42
C ILE A 81 3.06 13.65 -6.92
N LYS A 82 2.41 14.55 -7.65
CA LYS A 82 2.26 15.97 -7.27
C LYS A 82 1.50 16.14 -5.95
N SER A 83 0.55 15.25 -5.64
CA SER A 83 -0.21 15.29 -4.38
C SER A 83 0.58 14.80 -3.17
N GLY A 84 1.74 14.21 -3.37
CA GLY A 84 2.62 13.80 -2.29
C GLY A 84 2.70 12.30 -2.04
N ALA A 85 2.22 11.45 -2.96
CA ALA A 85 2.46 10.01 -2.90
C ALA A 85 3.98 9.72 -2.88
N ASP A 86 4.44 8.86 -1.99
CA ASP A 86 5.84 8.41 -1.90
C ASP A 86 6.00 7.02 -2.52
N ILE A 87 4.96 6.20 -2.41
CA ILE A 87 4.83 4.89 -3.05
C ILE A 87 3.54 4.93 -3.86
N ILE A 88 3.57 4.46 -5.09
CA ILE A 88 2.38 4.29 -5.91
C ILE A 88 2.25 2.82 -6.25
N THR A 89 1.20 2.20 -5.72
CA THR A 89 0.79 0.83 -6.00
C THR A 89 -0.39 0.85 -6.96
N PHE A 90 -0.26 0.22 -8.11
CA PHE A 90 -1.35 0.05 -9.07
C PHE A 90 -1.61 -1.44 -9.31
N HIS A 91 -2.84 -1.79 -9.67
CA HIS A 91 -3.21 -3.18 -9.93
C HIS A 91 -2.77 -3.65 -11.31
N PHE A 92 -2.24 -4.88 -11.39
CA PHE A 92 -2.00 -5.58 -12.65
C PHE A 92 -3.27 -5.62 -13.50
N GLU A 93 -4.41 -5.91 -12.87
CA GLU A 93 -5.72 -6.06 -13.52
C GLU A 93 -6.33 -4.73 -13.98
N ALA A 94 -5.78 -3.60 -13.54
CA ALA A 94 -6.23 -2.27 -13.95
C ALA A 94 -5.63 -1.79 -15.27
N CYS A 95 -4.68 -2.54 -15.82
CA CYS A 95 -3.98 -2.25 -17.07
C CYS A 95 -4.47 -3.17 -18.20
N GLU A 96 -4.60 -2.63 -19.40
CA GLU A 96 -5.10 -3.39 -20.56
C GLU A 96 -4.11 -4.46 -21.06
N ASN A 97 -2.80 -4.18 -20.95
CA ASN A 97 -1.75 -5.04 -21.46
C ASN A 97 -0.38 -4.73 -20.83
N SER A 98 0.60 -5.59 -21.10
CA SER A 98 1.97 -5.44 -20.57
C SER A 98 2.66 -4.15 -21.01
N GLU A 99 2.35 -3.62 -22.19
CA GLU A 99 2.94 -2.36 -22.67
C GLU A 99 2.50 -1.18 -21.80
N GLU A 100 1.22 -1.14 -21.43
CA GLU A 100 0.68 -0.13 -20.51
C GLU A 100 1.31 -0.26 -19.11
N ILE A 101 1.48 -1.49 -18.62
CA ILE A 101 2.18 -1.75 -17.35
C ILE A 101 3.60 -1.17 -17.38
N PHE A 102 4.39 -1.47 -18.41
CA PHE A 102 5.75 -0.92 -18.54
C PHE A 102 5.76 0.61 -18.64
N LYS A 103 4.79 1.21 -19.34
CA LYS A 103 4.65 2.68 -19.40
C LYS A 103 4.32 3.26 -18.03
N THR A 104 3.44 2.61 -17.28
CA THR A 104 3.04 3.04 -15.92
C THR A 104 4.23 2.98 -14.96
N ILE A 105 4.97 1.86 -14.93
CA ILE A 105 6.20 1.70 -14.13
C ILE A 105 7.20 2.82 -14.47
N LYS A 106 7.45 3.03 -15.76
CA LYS A 106 8.40 4.06 -16.24
C LYS A 106 7.97 5.46 -15.84
N LEU A 107 6.66 5.75 -15.88
CA LEU A 107 6.12 7.05 -15.49
C LEU A 107 6.29 7.28 -13.98
N ILE A 108 5.98 6.30 -13.14
CA ILE A 108 6.18 6.37 -11.70
C ILE A 108 7.65 6.60 -11.36
N ARG A 109 8.56 5.81 -11.93
CA ARG A 109 10.01 5.90 -11.66
C ARG A 109 10.68 7.18 -12.19
N ARG A 110 10.06 7.87 -13.16
CA ARG A 110 10.51 9.18 -13.66
C ARG A 110 9.96 10.34 -12.85
N GLY A 111 9.01 10.06 -11.96
CA GLY A 111 8.37 11.08 -11.14
C GLY A 111 9.42 11.93 -10.42
N ASP A 112 9.45 13.21 -10.76
CA ASP A 112 10.29 14.18 -10.08
C ASP A 112 9.68 14.44 -8.69
N PRO A 113 10.43 14.21 -7.61
CA PRO A 113 9.94 14.50 -6.27
C PRO A 113 9.78 16.01 -6.01
N VAL A 114 10.06 16.82 -6.99
CA VAL A 114 10.12 18.26 -6.81
C VAL A 114 8.88 18.93 -7.41
N THR A 115 7.90 19.27 -6.58
CA THR A 115 7.08 20.46 -6.90
C THR A 115 6.18 20.97 -5.78
N ASN A 116 6.28 20.52 -4.56
CA ASN A 116 5.53 21.16 -3.48
C ASN A 116 6.47 21.66 -2.38
N GLU A 117 6.31 22.93 -2.01
CA GLU A 117 7.07 23.64 -0.98
C GLU A 117 7.09 22.97 0.41
N VAL A 118 6.38 21.85 0.56
CA VAL A 118 6.16 21.13 1.82
C VAL A 118 6.82 19.74 1.83
N ARG A 119 7.47 19.33 0.73
CA ARG A 119 7.91 17.95 0.59
C ARG A 119 9.39 17.75 0.83
N VAL A 120 9.71 16.76 1.69
CA VAL A 120 11.05 16.14 1.69
C VAL A 120 11.23 15.41 0.35
N SER A 121 12.26 15.75 -0.40
CA SER A 121 12.59 15.10 -1.68
C SER A 121 12.93 13.64 -1.43
N ARG A 122 12.02 12.72 -1.77
CA ARG A 122 12.23 11.27 -1.73
C ARG A 122 11.99 10.69 -3.12
N PRO A 123 12.79 9.70 -3.55
CA PRO A 123 12.49 8.94 -4.76
C PRO A 123 11.10 8.29 -4.66
N ILE A 124 10.30 8.34 -5.73
CA ILE A 124 9.03 7.67 -5.77
C ILE A 124 9.25 6.18 -5.97
N LYS A 125 8.70 5.37 -5.07
CA LYS A 125 8.71 3.91 -5.20
C LYS A 125 7.56 3.45 -6.09
N CYS A 126 7.87 2.49 -6.97
CA CYS A 126 6.88 1.83 -7.84
C CYS A 126 6.48 0.49 -7.26
N SER A 127 5.20 0.29 -7.05
CA SER A 127 4.62 -0.95 -6.55
C SER A 127 3.51 -1.45 -7.47
N MET A 128 3.31 -2.77 -7.51
CA MET A 128 2.24 -3.41 -8.26
C MET A 128 1.47 -4.38 -7.37
N SER A 129 0.14 -4.34 -7.46
CA SER A 129 -0.76 -5.24 -6.75
C SER A 129 -1.35 -6.31 -7.65
N ILE A 130 -1.70 -7.45 -7.06
CA ILE A 130 -2.52 -8.50 -7.67
C ILE A 130 -3.68 -8.88 -6.75
N ASN A 131 -4.84 -9.14 -7.36
CA ASN A 131 -6.05 -9.59 -6.67
C ASN A 131 -5.90 -11.02 -6.13
N PRO A 132 -6.76 -11.47 -5.19
CA PRO A 132 -6.66 -12.80 -4.59
C PRO A 132 -6.63 -13.94 -5.61
N LEU A 133 -7.37 -13.84 -6.71
CA LEU A 133 -7.44 -14.89 -7.73
C LEU A 133 -6.35 -14.79 -8.81
N THR A 134 -5.62 -13.68 -8.89
CA THR A 134 -4.56 -13.48 -9.88
C THR A 134 -3.27 -14.20 -9.45
N PRO A 135 -2.70 -15.11 -10.25
CA PRO A 135 -1.51 -15.86 -9.86
C PRO A 135 -0.24 -14.99 -9.89
N VAL A 136 0.74 -15.32 -9.05
CA VAL A 136 2.01 -14.57 -8.91
C VAL A 136 2.82 -14.53 -10.22
N ASN A 137 2.73 -15.54 -11.06
CA ASN A 137 3.51 -15.65 -12.31
C ASN A 137 3.27 -14.49 -13.29
N VAL A 138 2.13 -13.79 -13.24
CA VAL A 138 1.85 -12.63 -14.08
C VAL A 138 2.81 -11.46 -13.80
N LEU A 139 3.39 -11.41 -12.60
CA LEU A 139 4.32 -10.36 -12.17
C LEU A 139 5.75 -10.56 -12.69
N LEU A 140 6.11 -11.78 -13.10
CA LEU A 140 7.50 -12.15 -13.45
C LEU A 140 8.17 -11.18 -14.43
N PRO A 141 7.51 -10.68 -15.50
CA PRO A 141 8.13 -9.75 -16.43
C PRO A 141 8.50 -8.39 -15.81
N PHE A 142 7.90 -8.04 -14.69
CA PHE A 142 7.95 -6.68 -14.10
C PHE A 142 8.78 -6.60 -12.83
N LEU A 143 8.96 -7.73 -12.09
CA LEU A 143 9.56 -7.76 -10.74
C LEU A 143 10.89 -7.02 -10.63
N ALA A 144 11.76 -7.10 -11.64
CA ALA A 144 13.06 -6.41 -11.63
C ALA A 144 12.95 -4.87 -11.64
N GLN A 145 11.77 -4.34 -11.90
CA GLN A 145 11.51 -2.90 -11.99
C GLN A 145 10.62 -2.39 -10.85
N LEU A 146 10.21 -3.25 -9.93
CA LEU A 146 9.36 -2.89 -8.80
C LEU A 146 10.18 -2.71 -7.53
N ASP A 147 9.77 -1.76 -6.72
CA ASP A 147 10.32 -1.53 -5.38
C ASP A 147 9.47 -2.23 -4.29
N MET A 148 8.23 -2.60 -4.63
CA MET A 148 7.32 -3.34 -3.75
C MET A 148 6.30 -4.12 -4.59
N VAL A 149 5.79 -5.21 -4.03
CA VAL A 149 4.64 -5.97 -4.58
C VAL A 149 3.61 -6.12 -3.47
N LEU A 150 2.37 -5.73 -3.76
CA LEU A 150 1.23 -5.87 -2.87
C LEU A 150 0.43 -7.12 -3.22
N ILE A 151 0.30 -8.04 -2.26
CA ILE A 151 -0.62 -9.18 -2.36
C ILE A 151 -1.93 -8.82 -1.64
N MET A 152 -3.02 -8.75 -2.42
CA MET A 152 -4.34 -8.62 -1.81
C MET A 152 -4.72 -9.92 -1.13
N SER A 153 -5.06 -9.84 0.14
CA SER A 153 -5.55 -10.96 0.97
C SER A 153 -7.05 -10.84 1.30
N VAL A 154 -7.73 -9.94 0.62
CA VAL A 154 -9.19 -9.78 0.55
C VAL A 154 -9.58 -9.31 -0.83
N GLU A 155 -10.86 -9.38 -1.19
CA GLU A 155 -11.34 -8.72 -2.40
C GLU A 155 -11.22 -7.19 -2.24
N PRO A 156 -10.56 -6.48 -3.19
CA PRO A 156 -10.38 -5.03 -3.08
C PRO A 156 -11.72 -4.28 -3.01
N GLY A 157 -11.75 -3.15 -2.26
CA GLY A 157 -12.89 -2.24 -2.25
C GLY A 157 -13.53 -1.98 -0.89
N PHE A 158 -13.40 -2.88 0.07
CA PHE A 158 -13.98 -2.70 1.42
C PHE A 158 -13.01 -3.15 2.51
N GLY A 159 -12.94 -2.37 3.59
CA GLY A 159 -12.18 -2.76 4.77
C GLY A 159 -12.95 -3.75 5.67
N GLY A 160 -12.22 -4.40 6.60
CA GLY A 160 -12.79 -5.26 7.64
C GLY A 160 -13.24 -6.65 7.17
N GLN A 161 -12.79 -7.09 6.01
CA GLN A 161 -13.01 -8.45 5.50
C GLN A 161 -12.07 -9.46 6.18
N PRO A 162 -12.46 -10.77 6.26
CA PRO A 162 -11.58 -11.81 6.76
C PRO A 162 -10.42 -12.05 5.78
N PHE A 163 -9.28 -12.44 6.33
CA PHE A 163 -8.10 -12.82 5.56
C PHE A 163 -8.37 -14.07 4.70
N ILE A 164 -7.94 -14.05 3.45
CA ILE A 164 -8.01 -15.20 2.53
C ILE A 164 -6.74 -16.03 2.70
N GLU A 165 -6.85 -17.22 3.28
CA GLU A 165 -5.72 -18.09 3.62
C GLU A 165 -4.82 -18.46 2.43
N ASP A 166 -5.40 -18.64 1.24
CA ASP A 166 -4.64 -18.95 0.00
C ASP A 166 -3.63 -17.86 -0.35
N SER A 167 -3.77 -16.64 0.21
CA SER A 167 -2.81 -15.56 0.03
C SER A 167 -1.45 -15.87 0.65
N LEU A 168 -1.39 -16.72 1.68
CA LEU A 168 -0.13 -17.16 2.28
C LEU A 168 0.77 -17.91 1.27
N ASP A 169 0.18 -18.72 0.43
CA ASP A 169 0.95 -19.49 -0.57
C ASP A 169 1.48 -18.56 -1.67
N LYS A 170 0.73 -17.52 -2.04
CA LYS A 170 1.20 -16.47 -2.96
C LYS A 170 2.36 -15.67 -2.37
N ILE A 171 2.31 -15.34 -1.09
CA ILE A 171 3.40 -14.65 -0.39
C ILE A 171 4.65 -15.52 -0.38
N LYS A 172 4.52 -16.82 -0.03
CA LYS A 172 5.65 -17.78 -0.04
C LYS A 172 6.25 -17.94 -1.43
N GLU A 173 5.41 -18.07 -2.47
CA GLU A 173 5.85 -18.15 -3.87
C GLU A 173 6.64 -16.91 -4.27
N LEU A 174 6.10 -15.72 -4.00
CA LEU A 174 6.76 -14.45 -4.32
C LEU A 174 8.07 -14.27 -3.55
N TYR A 175 8.10 -14.64 -2.27
CA TYR A 175 9.32 -14.61 -1.45
C TYR A 175 10.40 -15.56 -1.98
N LYS A 176 10.01 -16.76 -2.42
CA LYS A 176 10.91 -17.72 -3.06
C LYS A 176 11.52 -17.12 -4.34
N ILE A 177 10.69 -16.57 -5.23
CA ILE A 177 11.15 -15.92 -6.47
C ILE A 177 12.10 -14.77 -6.16
N LYS A 178 11.75 -13.89 -5.20
CA LYS A 178 12.59 -12.79 -4.75
C LYS A 178 13.98 -13.28 -4.33
N THR A 179 14.04 -14.34 -3.52
CA THR A 179 15.27 -14.90 -3.00
C THR A 179 16.11 -15.57 -4.10
N GLU A 180 15.50 -16.43 -4.91
CA GLU A 180 16.19 -17.15 -6.00
C GLU A 180 16.76 -16.24 -7.09
N LYS A 181 16.07 -15.13 -7.37
CA LYS A 181 16.47 -14.13 -8.38
C LYS A 181 17.28 -12.98 -7.80
N ASN A 182 17.48 -12.94 -6.49
CA ASN A 182 18.16 -11.85 -5.78
C ASN A 182 17.53 -10.48 -6.10
N TYR A 183 16.20 -10.40 -6.11
CA TYR A 183 15.47 -9.15 -6.27
C TYR A 183 15.38 -8.38 -4.96
N ASP A 184 15.38 -7.05 -5.03
CA ASP A 184 15.29 -6.15 -3.87
C ASP A 184 14.00 -5.34 -3.90
N PHE A 185 12.86 -6.02 -3.71
CA PHE A 185 11.56 -5.39 -3.53
C PHE A 185 10.93 -5.82 -2.20
N ASP A 186 10.10 -4.94 -1.63
CA ASP A 186 9.31 -5.26 -0.45
C ASP A 186 8.10 -6.12 -0.83
N ILE A 187 7.62 -6.99 0.08
CA ILE A 187 6.38 -7.76 -0.08
C ILE A 187 5.37 -7.21 0.92
N GLU A 188 4.35 -6.57 0.38
CA GLU A 188 3.25 -5.99 1.14
C GLU A 188 2.02 -6.90 1.10
N VAL A 189 1.25 -6.88 2.19
CA VAL A 189 -0.02 -7.61 2.32
C VAL A 189 -1.09 -6.66 2.82
N ASP A 190 -2.22 -6.63 2.11
CA ASP A 190 -3.40 -5.84 2.48
C ASP A 190 -4.66 -6.68 2.53
N GLY A 191 -5.33 -6.64 3.68
CA GLY A 191 -6.63 -7.24 3.92
C GLY A 191 -6.66 -8.27 5.04
N GLY A 192 -7.54 -8.06 6.02
CA GLY A 192 -7.84 -9.02 7.07
C GLY A 192 -6.69 -9.35 8.03
N VAL A 193 -5.64 -8.51 8.09
CA VAL A 193 -4.51 -8.74 8.98
C VAL A 193 -4.87 -8.38 10.42
N THR A 194 -4.58 -9.31 11.33
CA THR A 194 -4.79 -9.19 12.78
C THR A 194 -3.53 -9.67 13.52
N LEU A 195 -3.47 -9.44 14.83
CA LEU A 195 -2.37 -9.97 15.67
C LEU A 195 -2.29 -11.51 15.63
N GLU A 196 -3.41 -12.17 15.39
CA GLU A 196 -3.49 -13.63 15.40
C GLU A 196 -2.80 -14.26 14.18
N ASN A 197 -2.97 -13.66 12.97
CA ASN A 197 -2.40 -14.16 11.71
C ASN A 197 -1.07 -13.46 11.31
N LEU A 198 -0.70 -12.36 11.97
CA LEU A 198 0.47 -11.56 11.63
C LEU A 198 1.77 -12.38 11.57
N LYS A 199 1.99 -13.23 12.57
CA LYS A 199 3.20 -14.07 12.64
C LYS A 199 3.32 -15.01 11.46
N GLU A 200 2.21 -15.59 11.02
CA GLU A 200 2.18 -16.51 9.87
C GLU A 200 2.45 -15.77 8.56
N ILE A 201 1.84 -14.58 8.38
CA ILE A 201 2.05 -13.70 7.22
C ILE A 201 3.54 -13.28 7.11
N LYS A 202 4.16 -12.90 8.24
CA LYS A 202 5.59 -12.57 8.29
C LYS A 202 6.47 -13.77 7.94
N ASN A 203 6.15 -14.95 8.49
CA ASN A 203 6.87 -16.17 8.20
C ASN A 203 6.73 -16.62 6.73
N ALA A 204 5.63 -16.28 6.07
CA ALA A 204 5.45 -16.50 4.64
C ALA A 204 6.37 -15.61 3.77
N GLY A 205 6.90 -14.51 4.33
CA GLY A 205 7.87 -13.64 3.67
C GLY A 205 7.44 -12.19 3.49
N ALA A 206 6.26 -11.79 3.96
CA ALA A 206 5.83 -10.40 3.94
C ALA A 206 6.61 -9.55 4.95
N ASN A 207 6.97 -8.35 4.55
CA ASN A 207 7.70 -7.41 5.41
C ASN A 207 7.04 -6.03 5.52
N VAL A 208 6.00 -5.75 4.72
CA VAL A 208 5.13 -4.59 4.85
C VAL A 208 3.70 -5.09 5.09
N ILE A 209 3.06 -4.58 6.13
CA ILE A 209 1.73 -5.03 6.55
C ILE A 209 0.78 -3.86 6.62
N VAL A 210 -0.29 -3.96 5.83
CA VAL A 210 -1.41 -3.01 5.91
C VAL A 210 -2.38 -3.48 6.99
N ALA A 211 -2.72 -2.58 7.91
CA ALA A 211 -3.70 -2.84 8.96
C ALA A 211 -4.63 -1.64 9.14
N GLY A 212 -5.90 -1.83 8.85
CA GLY A 212 -6.93 -0.79 8.97
C GLY A 212 -7.67 -0.86 10.30
N SER A 213 -8.74 -1.66 10.34
CA SER A 213 -9.63 -1.77 11.50
C SER A 213 -8.93 -2.26 12.76
N SER A 214 -7.94 -3.13 12.64
CA SER A 214 -7.13 -3.63 13.76
C SER A 214 -6.35 -2.51 14.47
N ILE A 215 -6.11 -1.37 13.79
CA ILE A 215 -5.44 -0.20 14.34
C ILE A 215 -6.45 0.89 14.70
N PHE A 216 -7.19 1.44 13.72
CA PHE A 216 -8.02 2.63 13.92
C PHE A 216 -9.28 2.39 14.77
N LYS A 217 -9.77 1.14 14.88
CA LYS A 217 -10.90 0.78 15.75
C LYS A 217 -10.50 0.21 17.10
N ALA A 218 -9.19 0.14 17.39
CA ALA A 218 -8.69 -0.25 18.70
C ALA A 218 -9.08 0.78 19.76
N ALA A 219 -9.30 0.34 20.99
CA ALA A 219 -9.58 1.23 22.13
C ALA A 219 -8.40 2.18 22.40
N ASP A 220 -7.17 1.71 22.22
CA ASP A 220 -5.94 2.48 22.23
C ASP A 220 -5.11 2.17 20.98
N VAL A 221 -5.03 3.14 20.07
CA VAL A 221 -4.31 3.03 18.79
C VAL A 221 -2.80 2.82 19.01
N LYS A 222 -2.24 3.48 20.04
CA LYS A 222 -0.82 3.36 20.36
C LYS A 222 -0.48 1.95 20.82
N GLU A 223 -1.25 1.42 21.77
CA GLU A 223 -1.06 0.05 22.26
C GLU A 223 -1.22 -0.98 21.13
N ALA A 224 -2.19 -0.76 20.24
CA ALA A 224 -2.37 -1.62 19.08
C ALA A 224 -1.14 -1.63 18.17
N ILE A 225 -0.56 -0.47 17.87
CA ILE A 225 0.67 -0.35 17.07
C ILE A 225 1.85 -1.06 17.76
N GLU A 226 2.04 -0.83 19.07
CA GLU A 226 3.10 -1.46 19.85
C GLU A 226 3.00 -2.98 19.78
N LYS A 227 1.81 -3.55 19.95
CA LYS A 227 1.55 -4.99 19.82
C LYS A 227 1.90 -5.55 18.41
N PHE A 228 1.53 -4.82 17.35
CA PHE A 228 1.90 -5.21 15.98
C PHE A 228 3.41 -5.18 15.75
N MET A 229 4.12 -4.25 16.39
CA MET A 229 5.58 -4.11 16.23
C MET A 229 6.38 -5.10 17.06
N GLU A 230 5.79 -5.71 18.10
CA GLU A 230 6.43 -6.72 18.96
C GLU A 230 6.41 -8.15 18.38
N VAL A 231 5.46 -8.45 17.48
CA VAL A 231 5.36 -9.75 16.79
C VAL A 231 6.45 -9.87 15.72
#